data_0bc6deb462179dc5b9d62851d7fa59a8
#
_entry.id   0bc6deb462179dc5b9d62851d7fa59a8
#
_cell.length_a   1.000
_cell.length_b   1.000
_cell.length_c   1.000
_cell.angle_alpha   90.00
_cell.angle_beta   90.00
_cell.angle_gamma   90.00
#
_symmetry.space_group_name_H-M   'P 1'
#
loop_
_entity.id
_entity.type
_entity.pdbx_description
1 polymer ?
#
loop_
_entity_poly.entity_id
_entity_poly.type
_entity_poly.pdbx_seq_one_letter_code
_entity_poly.pdbx_strand_id
1 'polypeptide(L)'
;FDFETDGSDPTTCSPVQLSSVIVDPYKLEIVKDSEFNIYLKPEKLEKAKGVTIDNHPYTDSDILEWHGKVKGVDKSEILNSWLEYPDAKLSWKQFMDYLESYHLFRSGGKKTKFSAPIASGYNIISFDMKIVDRLAKKYGGYDKKEKGNSIFHPRDKIDIMNLVYIWFRFIPEIKSISLDNVRGYLGVDATNAHDAVKDVKDCADILIRFLKLHKNFASKVQFKDSFR
;
A
#
# COMPACT_ATOMS: atom_id res chain seq x y z
N PHE A 1 -2.54 -2.49 0.97
CA PHE A 1 -1.76 -2.28 -0.24
C PHE A 1 -0.57 -1.39 0.04
N ASP A 2 0.42 -1.44 -0.83
CA ASP A 2 1.67 -0.71 -0.73
C ASP A 2 2.26 -0.45 -2.12
N PHE A 3 2.97 0.67 -2.29
CA PHE A 3 3.71 1.03 -3.49
C PHE A 3 5.21 1.10 -3.24
N GLU A 4 6.01 0.45 -4.11
CA GLU A 4 7.38 0.87 -4.33
C GLU A 4 7.43 1.95 -5.42
N THR A 5 8.33 2.92 -5.28
CA THR A 5 8.34 4.12 -6.11
C THR A 5 9.73 4.54 -6.56
N ASP A 6 9.81 5.37 -7.60
CA ASP A 6 11.04 5.98 -8.11
C ASP A 6 11.46 7.26 -7.37
N GLY A 7 10.89 7.50 -6.19
CA GLY A 7 11.21 8.68 -5.37
C GLY A 7 10.33 8.80 -4.14
N SER A 8 10.69 9.71 -3.24
CA SER A 8 10.06 9.89 -1.92
C SER A 8 8.90 10.90 -1.88
N ASP A 9 8.70 11.70 -2.95
CA ASP A 9 7.60 12.65 -3.01
C ASP A 9 6.37 12.04 -3.68
N PRO A 10 5.29 11.75 -2.95
CA PRO A 10 4.09 11.12 -3.49
C PRO A 10 3.34 11.98 -4.51
N THR A 11 3.70 13.25 -4.64
CA THR A 11 3.08 14.14 -5.63
C THR A 11 3.73 14.04 -7.01
N THR A 12 4.97 13.58 -7.10
CA THR A 12 5.79 13.55 -8.32
C THR A 12 6.37 12.19 -8.67
N CYS A 13 6.61 11.31 -7.68
CA CYS A 13 7.19 9.97 -7.93
C CYS A 13 6.28 9.10 -8.79
N SER A 14 6.87 8.18 -9.53
CA SER A 14 6.15 7.12 -10.24
C SER A 14 6.17 5.83 -9.43
N PRO A 15 5.04 5.12 -9.30
CA PRO A 15 5.07 3.78 -8.75
C PRO A 15 5.79 2.83 -9.72
N VAL A 16 6.57 1.91 -9.16
CA VAL A 16 7.30 0.84 -9.88
C VAL A 16 6.80 -0.55 -9.53
N GLN A 17 6.19 -0.70 -8.35
CA GLN A 17 5.53 -1.94 -7.92
C GLN A 17 4.30 -1.58 -7.10
N LEU A 18 3.26 -2.37 -7.22
CA LEU A 18 2.02 -2.26 -6.43
C LEU A 18 1.65 -3.64 -5.94
N SER A 19 1.56 -3.79 -4.63
CA SER A 19 1.14 -5.03 -3.99
C SER A 19 -0.08 -4.83 -3.11
N SER A 20 -0.91 -5.85 -3.00
CA SER A 20 -2.12 -5.83 -2.18
C SER A 20 -2.50 -7.21 -1.69
N VAL A 21 -3.15 -7.27 -0.54
CA VAL A 21 -3.90 -8.43 -0.06
C VAL A 21 -5.26 -7.97 0.49
N ILE A 22 -6.22 -8.86 0.54
CA ILE A 22 -7.53 -8.59 1.13
C ILE A 22 -7.59 -9.21 2.53
N VAL A 23 -8.00 -8.43 3.51
CA VAL A 23 -8.27 -8.89 4.88
C VAL A 23 -9.78 -9.01 5.09
N ASP A 24 -10.23 -10.17 5.53
CA ASP A 24 -11.62 -10.36 5.99
C ASP A 24 -11.76 -9.76 7.40
N PRO A 25 -12.55 -8.69 7.59
CA PRO A 25 -12.66 -8.01 8.89
C PRO A 25 -13.45 -8.79 9.93
N TYR A 26 -14.19 -9.82 9.53
CA TYR A 26 -14.98 -10.66 10.44
C TYR A 26 -14.20 -11.88 10.90
N LYS A 27 -13.53 -12.55 9.97
CA LYS A 27 -12.69 -13.72 10.28
C LYS A 27 -11.33 -13.30 10.84
N LEU A 28 -10.89 -12.07 10.57
CA LEU A 28 -9.58 -11.51 10.96
C LEU A 28 -8.43 -12.37 10.42
N GLU A 29 -8.47 -12.58 9.12
CA GLU A 29 -7.48 -13.34 8.35
C GLU A 29 -7.30 -12.72 6.95
N ILE A 30 -6.17 -13.00 6.32
CA ILE A 30 -5.96 -12.68 4.90
C ILE A 30 -6.82 -13.65 4.08
N VAL A 31 -7.59 -13.12 3.15
CA VAL A 31 -8.41 -13.93 2.23
C VAL A 31 -7.46 -14.77 1.36
N LYS A 32 -7.73 -16.09 1.32
CA LYS A 32 -6.93 -17.01 0.52
C LYS A 32 -6.90 -16.58 -0.95
N ASP A 33 -5.74 -16.68 -1.58
CA ASP A 33 -5.50 -16.37 -3.00
C ASP A 33 -5.84 -14.90 -3.38
N SER A 34 -5.87 -13.99 -2.39
CA SER A 34 -6.09 -12.56 -2.61
C SER A 34 -4.81 -11.76 -2.84
N GLU A 35 -3.66 -12.40 -2.89
CA GLU A 35 -2.40 -11.71 -3.17
C GLU A 35 -2.42 -11.13 -4.60
N PHE A 36 -2.13 -9.84 -4.69
CA PHE A 36 -1.96 -9.12 -5.94
C PHE A 36 -0.60 -8.45 -5.94
N ASN A 37 0.16 -8.65 -6.99
CA ASN A 37 1.46 -7.99 -7.18
C ASN A 37 1.64 -7.68 -8.66
N ILE A 38 1.97 -6.43 -8.97
CA ILE A 38 2.19 -6.00 -10.33
C ILE A 38 3.26 -4.91 -10.38
N TYR A 39 4.00 -4.90 -11.48
CA TYR A 39 4.99 -3.87 -11.78
C TYR A 39 4.42 -2.81 -12.72
N LEU A 40 4.97 -1.59 -12.64
CA LEU A 40 4.55 -0.45 -13.43
C LEU A 40 5.80 0.24 -13.99
N LYS A 41 5.81 0.48 -15.30
CA LYS A 41 6.89 1.27 -15.90
C LYS A 41 6.84 2.71 -15.37
N PRO A 42 7.94 3.26 -14.84
CA PRO A 42 7.97 4.64 -14.39
C PRO A 42 7.67 5.63 -15.52
N GLU A 43 6.91 6.66 -15.21
CA GLU A 43 6.46 7.66 -16.19
C GLU A 43 7.63 8.37 -16.91
N LYS A 44 8.76 8.58 -16.22
CA LYS A 44 9.96 9.17 -16.80
C LYS A 44 10.53 8.30 -17.93
N LEU A 45 10.50 6.96 -17.76
CA LEU A 45 10.95 6.01 -18.79
C LEU A 45 9.93 5.88 -19.92
N GLU A 46 8.63 5.98 -19.65
CA GLU A 46 7.61 6.00 -20.69
C GLU A 46 7.77 7.20 -21.64
N LYS A 47 8.17 8.36 -21.12
CA LYS A 47 8.31 9.60 -21.88
C LYS A 47 9.66 9.73 -22.60
N ALA A 48 10.68 9.02 -22.15
CA ALA A 48 12.02 9.10 -22.71
C ALA A 48 12.15 8.18 -23.94
N LYS A 49 12.55 8.74 -25.09
CA LYS A 49 12.86 7.97 -26.29
C LYS A 49 14.33 7.56 -26.29
N GLY A 50 14.62 6.33 -26.71
CA GLY A 50 16.00 5.83 -26.89
C GLY A 50 16.79 5.74 -25.58
N VAL A 51 16.11 5.37 -24.50
CA VAL A 51 16.73 5.18 -23.18
C VAL A 51 17.74 4.05 -23.23
N THR A 52 18.97 4.35 -22.82
CA THR A 52 20.06 3.37 -22.64
C THR A 52 20.57 3.44 -21.20
N ILE A 53 21.43 2.50 -20.81
CA ILE A 53 22.06 2.50 -19.47
C ILE A 53 22.85 3.80 -19.22
N ASP A 54 23.45 4.38 -20.26
CA ASP A 54 24.26 5.59 -20.15
C ASP A 54 23.45 6.88 -20.27
N ASN A 55 22.23 6.80 -20.79
CA ASN A 55 21.36 7.97 -21.05
C ASN A 55 19.92 7.70 -20.60
N HIS A 56 19.68 7.81 -19.31
CA HIS A 56 18.38 7.59 -18.70
C HIS A 56 17.99 8.71 -17.71
N PRO A 57 16.69 8.91 -17.43
CA PRO A 57 16.19 9.99 -16.56
C PRO A 57 16.64 9.93 -15.10
N TYR A 58 17.34 8.88 -14.69
CA TYR A 58 17.81 8.65 -13.32
C TYR A 58 19.34 8.76 -13.19
N THR A 59 20.05 9.32 -14.17
CA THR A 59 21.52 9.45 -14.18
C THR A 59 22.05 10.17 -12.93
N ASP A 60 21.36 11.24 -12.51
CA ASP A 60 21.72 12.06 -11.34
C ASP A 60 20.91 11.67 -10.07
N SER A 61 20.36 10.46 -10.03
CA SER A 61 19.49 10.03 -8.93
C SER A 61 20.02 8.77 -8.27
N ASP A 62 20.08 8.78 -6.94
CA ASP A 62 20.50 7.63 -6.12
C ASP A 62 19.42 6.53 -6.03
N ILE A 63 18.24 6.74 -6.66
CA ILE A 63 17.11 5.84 -6.49
C ILE A 63 17.36 4.44 -7.04
N LEU A 64 18.05 4.32 -8.18
CA LEU A 64 18.41 3.02 -8.73
C LEU A 64 19.42 2.28 -7.82
N GLU A 65 20.36 3.02 -7.24
CA GLU A 65 21.33 2.46 -6.29
C GLU A 65 20.64 2.00 -5.00
N TRP A 66 19.68 2.78 -4.51
CA TRP A 66 18.88 2.41 -3.35
C TRP A 66 18.09 1.11 -3.60
N HIS A 67 17.34 1.02 -4.72
CA HIS A 67 16.62 -0.19 -5.09
C HIS A 67 17.56 -1.39 -5.31
N GLY A 68 18.73 -1.15 -5.93
CA GLY A 68 19.76 -2.18 -6.14
C GLY A 68 20.27 -2.73 -4.80
N LYS A 69 20.59 -1.85 -3.86
CA LYS A 69 21.02 -2.23 -2.51
C LYS A 69 19.97 -3.05 -1.76
N VAL A 70 18.70 -2.61 -1.82
CA VAL A 70 17.59 -3.31 -1.17
C VAL A 70 17.39 -4.71 -1.76
N LYS A 71 17.48 -4.85 -3.09
CA LYS A 71 17.27 -6.13 -3.80
C LYS A 71 18.53 -6.96 -3.93
N GLY A 72 19.70 -6.45 -3.52
CA GLY A 72 20.98 -7.16 -3.64
C GLY A 72 21.45 -7.31 -5.09
N VAL A 73 21.11 -6.38 -5.98
CA VAL A 73 21.47 -6.39 -7.42
C VAL A 73 22.11 -5.07 -7.85
N ASP A 74 22.73 -5.04 -9.01
CA ASP A 74 23.30 -3.81 -9.56
C ASP A 74 22.20 -2.85 -10.04
N LYS A 75 22.49 -1.54 -9.97
CA LYS A 75 21.56 -0.50 -10.43
C LYS A 75 21.18 -0.62 -11.90
N SER A 76 22.04 -1.18 -12.73
CA SER A 76 21.74 -1.43 -14.14
C SER A 76 20.69 -2.53 -14.32
N GLU A 77 20.65 -3.52 -13.44
CA GLU A 77 19.61 -4.55 -13.43
C GLU A 77 18.26 -3.96 -13.02
N ILE A 78 18.25 -3.03 -12.07
CA ILE A 78 17.03 -2.29 -11.69
C ILE A 78 16.50 -1.51 -12.90
N LEU A 79 17.36 -0.75 -13.58
CA LEU A 79 16.96 0.03 -14.75
C LEU A 79 16.43 -0.86 -15.86
N ASN A 80 17.14 -1.97 -16.19
CA ASN A 80 16.71 -2.92 -17.20
C ASN A 80 15.32 -3.50 -16.84
N SER A 81 15.12 -3.89 -15.58
CA SER A 81 13.82 -4.37 -15.12
C SER A 81 12.73 -3.33 -15.33
N TRP A 82 12.98 -2.07 -14.93
CA TRP A 82 12.00 -0.99 -15.10
C TRP A 82 11.67 -0.69 -16.56
N LEU A 83 12.63 -0.84 -17.47
CA LEU A 83 12.41 -0.69 -18.91
C LEU A 83 11.49 -1.79 -19.48
N GLU A 84 11.53 -2.98 -18.90
CA GLU A 84 10.70 -4.12 -19.30
C GLU A 84 9.32 -4.13 -18.62
N TYR A 85 9.12 -3.33 -17.58
CA TYR A 85 7.85 -3.31 -16.85
C TYR A 85 6.68 -2.93 -17.77
N PRO A 86 5.48 -3.46 -17.49
CA PRO A 86 4.27 -3.14 -18.25
C PRO A 86 3.93 -1.64 -18.16
N ASP A 87 3.21 -1.17 -19.17
CA ASP A 87 2.62 0.18 -19.18
C ASP A 87 1.79 0.42 -17.91
N ALA A 88 2.03 1.56 -17.25
CA ALA A 88 1.40 1.88 -15.98
C ALA A 88 -0.13 1.95 -16.05
N LYS A 89 -0.71 2.33 -17.21
CA LYS A 89 -2.17 2.34 -17.43
C LYS A 89 -2.74 0.93 -17.44
N LEU A 90 -2.02 -0.02 -18.06
CA LEU A 90 -2.45 -1.43 -18.08
C LEU A 90 -2.43 -2.02 -16.68
N SER A 91 -1.33 -1.83 -15.96
CA SER A 91 -1.18 -2.31 -14.59
C SER A 91 -2.22 -1.69 -13.64
N TRP A 92 -2.48 -0.39 -13.80
CA TRP A 92 -3.52 0.28 -13.03
C TRP A 92 -4.92 -0.27 -13.30
N LYS A 93 -5.24 -0.58 -14.56
CA LYS A 93 -6.51 -1.22 -14.91
C LYS A 93 -6.65 -2.58 -14.24
N GLN A 94 -5.62 -3.41 -14.24
CA GLN A 94 -5.63 -4.72 -13.58
C GLN A 94 -5.86 -4.59 -12.06
N PHE A 95 -5.26 -3.57 -11.43
CA PHE A 95 -5.51 -3.30 -10.02
C PHE A 95 -6.96 -2.87 -9.74
N MET A 96 -7.54 -2.03 -10.60
CA MET A 96 -8.96 -1.67 -10.47
C MET A 96 -9.88 -2.89 -10.63
N ASP A 97 -9.60 -3.75 -11.62
CA ASP A 97 -10.38 -4.99 -11.85
C ASP A 97 -10.24 -5.96 -10.64
N TYR A 98 -9.04 -6.05 -10.06
CA TYR A 98 -8.80 -6.82 -8.83
C TYR A 98 -9.64 -6.29 -7.67
N LEU A 99 -9.57 -5.00 -7.34
CA LEU A 99 -10.36 -4.42 -6.26
C LEU A 99 -11.87 -4.55 -6.50
N GLU A 100 -12.30 -4.44 -7.76
CA GLU A 100 -13.71 -4.59 -8.11
C GLU A 100 -14.25 -5.97 -7.80
N SER A 101 -13.43 -7.01 -7.88
CA SER A 101 -13.82 -8.38 -7.54
C SER A 101 -14.10 -8.59 -6.04
N TYR A 102 -13.60 -7.67 -5.19
CA TYR A 102 -13.79 -7.72 -3.73
C TYR A 102 -14.79 -6.70 -3.19
N HIS A 103 -15.61 -6.10 -4.05
CA HIS A 103 -16.71 -5.26 -3.57
C HIS A 103 -17.70 -6.07 -2.75
N LEU A 104 -18.05 -5.58 -1.56
CA LEU A 104 -19.04 -6.22 -0.70
C LEU A 104 -20.46 -5.82 -1.13
N PHE A 105 -21.23 -6.78 -1.60
CA PHE A 105 -22.65 -6.61 -1.91
C PHE A 105 -23.50 -7.18 -0.79
N ARG A 106 -24.46 -6.43 -0.28
CA ARG A 106 -25.56 -7.01 0.48
C ARG A 106 -26.41 -7.86 -0.47
N SER A 107 -26.90 -9.01 0.00
CA SER A 107 -27.79 -9.87 -0.80
C SER A 107 -28.92 -9.04 -1.44
N GLY A 108 -29.02 -9.06 -2.78
CA GLY A 108 -29.96 -8.25 -3.53
C GLY A 108 -29.60 -6.76 -3.71
N GLY A 109 -28.46 -6.32 -3.20
CA GLY A 109 -28.01 -4.92 -3.27
C GLY A 109 -27.31 -4.57 -4.59
N LYS A 110 -27.46 -3.31 -5.01
CA LYS A 110 -26.68 -2.76 -6.13
C LYS A 110 -25.27 -2.40 -5.65
N LYS A 111 -24.30 -2.53 -6.55
CA LYS A 111 -22.95 -1.99 -6.34
C LYS A 111 -23.02 -0.49 -6.07
N THR A 112 -22.39 -0.05 -4.98
CA THR A 112 -22.28 1.36 -4.62
C THR A 112 -20.82 1.70 -4.29
N LYS A 113 -20.47 2.97 -4.26
CA LYS A 113 -19.14 3.43 -3.81
C LYS A 113 -18.80 2.98 -2.37
N PHE A 114 -19.82 2.76 -1.54
CA PHE A 114 -19.65 2.26 -0.15
C PHE A 114 -19.49 0.75 -0.05
N SER A 115 -19.58 0.02 -1.15
CA SER A 115 -19.26 -1.40 -1.19
C SER A 115 -17.80 -1.69 -1.57
N ALA A 116 -17.05 -0.66 -1.97
CA ALA A 116 -15.65 -0.77 -2.31
C ALA A 116 -14.80 -1.16 -1.07
N PRO A 117 -13.68 -1.87 -1.25
CA PRO A 117 -12.76 -2.19 -0.17
C PRO A 117 -12.28 -0.95 0.58
N ILE A 118 -12.10 -1.06 1.89
CA ILE A 118 -11.46 -0.03 2.70
C ILE A 118 -9.95 -0.09 2.46
N ALA A 119 -9.35 1.03 2.07
CA ALA A 119 -7.92 1.13 1.92
C ALA A 119 -7.21 0.98 3.26
N SER A 120 -6.20 0.11 3.33
CA SER A 120 -5.35 -0.05 4.51
C SER A 120 -3.89 -0.29 4.10
N GLY A 121 -2.95 0.18 4.92
CA GLY A 121 -1.51 0.04 4.76
C GLY A 121 -0.76 0.90 5.77
N TYR A 122 0.56 0.98 5.66
CA TYR A 122 1.42 1.73 6.57
C TYR A 122 1.70 3.13 6.01
N ASN A 123 1.35 4.20 6.73
CA ASN A 123 1.50 5.59 6.28
C ASN A 123 0.76 5.92 4.96
N ILE A 124 -0.27 5.16 4.63
CA ILE A 124 -0.94 5.28 3.33
C ILE A 124 -1.59 6.64 3.09
N ILE A 125 -2.08 7.29 4.14
CA ILE A 125 -2.78 8.58 4.01
C ILE A 125 -1.82 9.66 3.51
N SER A 126 -0.58 9.64 4.01
CA SER A 126 0.42 10.65 3.66
C SER A 126 1.12 10.36 2.34
N PHE A 127 1.19 9.10 1.91
CA PHE A 127 1.97 8.66 0.76
C PHE A 127 1.12 7.98 -0.32
N ASP A 128 0.75 6.72 -0.14
CA ASP A 128 0.15 5.87 -1.17
C ASP A 128 -1.18 6.39 -1.71
N MET A 129 -2.05 6.91 -0.85
CA MET A 129 -3.34 7.46 -1.28
C MET A 129 -3.20 8.66 -2.21
N LYS A 130 -2.13 9.44 -2.11
CA LYS A 130 -1.85 10.54 -3.04
C LYS A 130 -1.47 10.00 -4.42
N ILE A 131 -0.71 8.90 -4.45
CA ILE A 131 -0.37 8.19 -5.70
C ILE A 131 -1.64 7.61 -6.31
N VAL A 132 -2.47 6.93 -5.51
CA VAL A 132 -3.78 6.40 -5.94
C VAL A 132 -4.64 7.48 -6.59
N ASP A 133 -4.76 8.65 -5.96
CA ASP A 133 -5.57 9.75 -6.50
C ASP A 133 -5.00 10.31 -7.82
N ARG A 134 -3.67 10.34 -7.97
CA ARG A 134 -3.02 10.73 -9.23
C ARG A 134 -3.26 9.71 -10.34
N LEU A 135 -3.06 8.42 -10.05
CA LEU A 135 -3.29 7.35 -11.03
C LEU A 135 -4.76 7.28 -11.42
N ALA A 136 -5.67 7.42 -10.45
CA ALA A 136 -7.12 7.46 -10.70
C ALA A 136 -7.51 8.62 -11.62
N LYS A 137 -6.95 9.81 -11.40
CA LYS A 137 -7.17 10.97 -12.29
C LYS A 137 -6.64 10.74 -13.70
N LYS A 138 -5.47 10.10 -13.81
CA LYS A 138 -4.76 9.91 -15.08
C LYS A 138 -5.32 8.75 -15.90
N TYR A 139 -5.61 7.63 -15.25
CA TYR A 139 -5.92 6.37 -15.93
C TYR A 139 -7.35 5.84 -15.70
N GLY A 140 -8.10 6.48 -14.82
CA GLY A 140 -9.49 6.10 -14.50
C GLY A 140 -9.69 5.72 -13.03
N GLY A 141 -10.93 5.75 -12.58
CA GLY A 141 -11.29 5.50 -11.18
C GLY A 141 -11.32 6.77 -10.30
N TYR A 142 -11.44 7.95 -10.91
CA TYR A 142 -11.59 9.22 -10.20
C TYR A 142 -13.03 9.75 -10.28
N ASP A 143 -13.63 10.03 -9.13
CA ASP A 143 -14.92 10.67 -9.04
C ASP A 143 -14.75 12.20 -8.97
N LYS A 144 -15.18 12.89 -10.03
CA LYS A 144 -15.09 14.36 -10.11
C LYS A 144 -16.00 15.08 -9.09
N LYS A 145 -17.11 14.46 -8.68
CA LYS A 145 -18.07 15.05 -7.71
C LYS A 145 -17.50 14.95 -6.29
N GLU A 146 -16.97 13.81 -5.94
CA GLU A 146 -16.37 13.56 -4.61
C GLU A 146 -14.92 14.07 -4.51
N LYS A 147 -14.32 14.47 -5.64
CA LYS A 147 -12.92 14.94 -5.75
C LYS A 147 -11.89 13.95 -5.19
N GLY A 148 -12.12 12.65 -5.39
CA GLY A 148 -11.25 11.59 -4.91
C GLY A 148 -11.33 10.33 -5.79
N ASN A 149 -10.52 9.32 -5.46
CA ASN A 149 -10.62 8.04 -6.13
C ASN A 149 -11.93 7.33 -5.74
N SER A 150 -12.45 6.53 -6.66
CA SER A 150 -13.68 5.73 -6.50
C SER A 150 -13.40 4.22 -6.40
N ILE A 151 -12.14 3.83 -6.36
CA ILE A 151 -11.74 2.42 -6.30
C ILE A 151 -11.72 1.87 -4.87
N PHE A 152 -11.57 2.76 -3.88
CA PHE A 152 -11.67 2.44 -2.46
C PHE A 152 -12.90 3.07 -1.81
N HIS A 153 -13.24 2.60 -0.63
CA HIS A 153 -14.30 3.18 0.18
C HIS A 153 -14.08 4.70 0.38
N PRO A 154 -15.09 5.55 0.11
CA PRO A 154 -14.86 7.00 -0.01
C PRO A 154 -14.51 7.70 1.30
N ARG A 155 -14.92 7.15 2.44
CA ARG A 155 -14.74 7.76 3.76
C ARG A 155 -13.70 7.05 4.61
N ASP A 156 -13.77 5.73 4.65
CA ASP A 156 -13.00 4.94 5.61
C ASP A 156 -11.66 4.53 5.01
N LYS A 157 -10.60 4.78 5.77
CA LYS A 157 -9.23 4.36 5.50
C LYS A 157 -8.61 3.95 6.83
N ILE A 158 -7.79 2.92 6.81
CA ILE A 158 -7.10 2.43 8.00
C ILE A 158 -5.61 2.60 7.79
N ASP A 159 -5.05 3.67 8.34
CA ASP A 159 -3.61 3.87 8.38
C ASP A 159 -3.04 3.14 9.61
N ILE A 160 -2.28 2.08 9.36
CA ILE A 160 -1.74 1.22 10.41
C ILE A 160 -0.74 1.98 11.28
N MET A 161 0.01 2.92 10.70
CA MET A 161 0.94 3.75 11.48
C MET A 161 0.21 4.56 12.57
N ASN A 162 -1.00 5.05 12.29
CA ASN A 162 -1.81 5.76 13.28
C ASN A 162 -2.28 4.83 14.42
N LEU A 163 -2.64 3.59 14.11
CA LEU A 163 -2.97 2.59 15.14
C LEU A 163 -1.75 2.28 16.01
N VAL A 164 -0.60 2.05 15.39
CA VAL A 164 0.69 1.83 16.07
C VAL A 164 1.02 3.01 16.98
N TYR A 165 0.89 4.25 16.48
CA TYR A 165 1.14 5.45 17.28
C TYR A 165 0.27 5.50 18.54
N ILE A 166 -1.02 5.23 18.43
CA ILE A 166 -1.96 5.27 19.57
C ILE A 166 -1.57 4.23 20.62
N TRP A 167 -1.26 3.02 20.22
CA TRP A 167 -0.99 1.91 21.15
C TRP A 167 0.41 1.95 21.73
N PHE A 168 1.39 2.43 20.99
CA PHE A 168 2.82 2.31 21.36
C PHE A 168 3.45 3.60 21.88
N ARG A 169 2.77 4.74 21.76
CA ARG A 169 3.33 6.04 22.17
C ARG A 169 3.77 6.13 23.65
N PHE A 170 3.25 5.26 24.50
CA PHE A 170 3.57 5.23 25.93
C PHE A 170 4.50 4.05 26.31
N ILE A 171 5.02 3.32 25.33
CA ILE A 171 5.95 2.21 25.56
C ILE A 171 7.38 2.74 25.40
N PRO A 172 8.19 2.85 26.49
CA PRO A 172 9.51 3.51 26.44
C PRO A 172 10.52 2.82 25.53
N GLU A 173 10.36 1.52 25.32
CA GLU A 173 11.25 0.67 24.51
C GLU A 173 11.11 0.99 23.01
N ILE A 174 9.99 1.55 22.60
CA ILE A 174 9.71 1.88 21.19
C ILE A 174 10.16 3.31 20.90
N LYS A 175 11.35 3.44 20.29
CA LYS A 175 11.93 4.74 19.95
C LYS A 175 11.41 5.33 18.63
N SER A 176 10.88 4.49 17.76
CA SER A 176 10.35 4.88 16.44
C SER A 176 9.21 3.96 16.02
N ILE A 177 8.22 4.54 15.35
CA ILE A 177 7.09 3.81 14.77
C ILE A 177 7.29 3.52 13.27
N SER A 178 8.55 3.46 12.77
CA SER A 178 8.79 2.92 11.43
C SER A 178 8.33 1.46 11.35
N LEU A 179 7.95 1.00 10.17
CA LEU A 179 7.48 -0.38 9.99
C LEU A 179 8.50 -1.40 10.48
N ASP A 180 9.80 -1.16 10.23
CA ASP A 180 10.89 -2.05 10.67
C ASP A 180 11.00 -2.16 12.20
N ASN A 181 10.89 -1.03 12.91
CA ASN A 181 10.90 -1.05 14.38
C ASN A 181 9.68 -1.76 14.96
N VAL A 182 8.52 -1.58 14.33
CA VAL A 182 7.28 -2.24 14.73
C VAL A 182 7.36 -3.75 14.46
N ARG A 183 7.94 -4.18 13.33
CA ARG A 183 8.24 -5.59 13.05
C ARG A 183 9.10 -6.19 14.16
N GLY A 184 10.22 -5.54 14.47
CA GLY A 184 11.13 -6.00 15.52
C GLY A 184 10.44 -6.13 16.89
N TYR A 185 9.65 -5.14 17.28
CA TYR A 185 8.93 -5.16 18.55
C TYR A 185 7.85 -6.25 18.62
N LEU A 186 7.11 -6.46 17.52
CA LEU A 186 6.05 -7.45 17.45
C LEU A 186 6.54 -8.87 17.13
N GLY A 187 7.84 -9.06 16.93
CA GLY A 187 8.43 -10.34 16.54
C GLY A 187 7.98 -10.80 15.13
N VAL A 188 7.73 -9.85 14.23
CA VAL A 188 7.48 -10.11 12.82
C VAL A 188 8.83 -10.24 12.11
N ASP A 189 9.01 -11.30 11.32
CA ASP A 189 10.24 -11.53 10.58
C ASP A 189 10.48 -10.40 9.56
N ALA A 190 11.64 -9.73 9.67
CA ALA A 190 12.03 -8.64 8.79
C ALA A 190 12.85 -9.10 7.57
N THR A 191 12.98 -10.40 7.34
CA THR A 191 13.65 -10.95 6.15
C THR A 191 12.90 -10.48 4.89
N ASN A 192 13.62 -9.95 3.90
CA ASN A 192 13.07 -9.34 2.68
C ASN A 192 12.16 -8.11 2.94
N ALA A 193 12.42 -7.34 3.99
CA ALA A 193 11.83 -6.00 4.14
C ALA A 193 12.13 -5.15 2.87
N HIS A 194 11.23 -4.22 2.56
CA HIS A 194 11.25 -3.39 1.32
C HIS A 194 10.99 -4.18 0.02
N ASP A 195 10.32 -5.33 0.13
CA ASP A 195 9.56 -5.92 -0.96
C ASP A 195 8.08 -5.64 -0.72
N ALA A 196 7.40 -4.99 -1.67
CA ALA A 196 6.01 -4.57 -1.47
C ALA A 196 5.08 -5.73 -1.11
N VAL A 197 5.34 -6.96 -1.58
CA VAL A 197 4.53 -8.14 -1.22
C VAL A 197 4.72 -8.49 0.25
N LYS A 198 5.97 -8.48 0.72
CA LYS A 198 6.29 -8.77 2.12
C LYS A 198 5.72 -7.69 3.02
N ASP A 199 5.92 -6.43 2.65
CA ASP A 199 5.47 -5.27 3.43
C ASP A 199 3.95 -5.25 3.60
N VAL A 200 3.20 -5.56 2.53
CA VAL A 200 1.74 -5.70 2.58
C VAL A 200 1.29 -6.84 3.50
N LYS A 201 1.96 -8.00 3.47
CA LYS A 201 1.62 -9.13 4.35
C LYS A 201 1.90 -8.82 5.81
N ASP A 202 3.02 -8.16 6.09
CA ASP A 202 3.37 -7.73 7.44
C ASP A 202 2.39 -6.69 7.98
N CYS A 203 2.03 -5.71 7.15
CA CYS A 203 1.00 -4.73 7.47
C CYS A 203 -0.35 -5.40 7.75
N ALA A 204 -0.75 -6.40 6.96
CA ALA A 204 -1.97 -7.15 7.19
C ALA A 204 -1.92 -7.95 8.51
N ASP A 205 -0.79 -8.61 8.82
CA ASP A 205 -0.62 -9.32 10.09
C ASP A 205 -0.69 -8.36 11.29
N ILE A 206 -0.01 -7.22 11.23
CA ILE A 206 -0.07 -6.18 12.25
C ILE A 206 -1.50 -5.70 12.45
N LEU A 207 -2.21 -5.37 11.36
CA LEU A 207 -3.62 -4.96 11.42
C LEU A 207 -4.50 -6.02 12.07
N ILE A 208 -4.35 -7.28 11.67
CA ILE A 208 -5.12 -8.41 12.21
C ILE A 208 -4.87 -8.57 13.70
N ARG A 209 -3.63 -8.44 14.18
CA ARG A 209 -3.28 -8.48 15.61
C ARG A 209 -3.99 -7.36 16.38
N PHE A 210 -3.99 -6.13 15.88
CA PHE A 210 -4.73 -5.02 16.48
C PHE A 210 -6.23 -5.24 16.49
N LEU A 211 -6.81 -5.73 15.41
CA LEU A 211 -8.24 -6.03 15.34
C LEU A 211 -8.65 -7.14 16.32
N LYS A 212 -7.83 -8.19 16.45
CA LYS A 212 -8.05 -9.27 17.46
C LYS A 212 -7.96 -8.72 18.88
N LEU A 213 -6.96 -7.89 19.18
CA LEU A 213 -6.80 -7.25 20.46
C LEU A 213 -8.02 -6.36 20.78
N HIS A 214 -8.42 -5.52 19.83
CA HIS A 214 -9.57 -4.64 19.97
C HIS A 214 -10.88 -5.43 20.19
N LYS A 215 -11.11 -6.50 19.42
CA LYS A 215 -12.25 -7.38 19.59
C LYS A 215 -12.31 -7.99 21.00
N ASN A 216 -11.17 -8.47 21.52
CA ASN A 216 -11.08 -9.03 22.85
C ASN A 216 -11.30 -7.97 23.95
N PHE A 217 -10.78 -6.77 23.75
CA PHE A 217 -10.98 -5.65 24.66
C PHE A 217 -12.44 -5.19 24.65
N ALA A 218 -13.01 -4.94 23.49
CA ALA A 218 -14.39 -4.46 23.33
C ALA A 218 -15.44 -5.39 23.95
N SER A 219 -15.18 -6.72 23.98
CA SER A 219 -16.06 -7.70 24.62
C SER A 219 -16.09 -7.61 26.16
N LYS A 220 -15.06 -6.96 26.77
CA LYS A 220 -14.87 -6.90 28.23
C LYS A 220 -15.14 -5.52 28.80
N VAL A 221 -15.24 -4.50 27.97
CA VAL A 221 -15.39 -3.10 28.38
C VAL A 221 -16.81 -2.64 28.16
N GLN A 222 -17.44 -2.16 29.24
CA GLN A 222 -18.71 -1.40 29.14
C GLN A 222 -18.33 0.07 28.96
N PHE A 223 -18.25 0.53 27.72
CA PHE A 223 -17.78 1.88 27.38
C PHE A 223 -18.48 2.99 28.16
N LYS A 224 -19.76 2.82 28.51
CA LYS A 224 -20.54 3.79 29.28
C LYS A 224 -19.93 4.09 30.66
N ASP A 225 -19.29 3.10 31.29
CA ASP A 225 -18.75 3.21 32.66
C ASP A 225 -17.21 3.26 32.71
N SER A 226 -16.54 2.97 31.59
CA SER A 226 -15.08 2.88 31.53
C SER A 226 -14.34 4.20 31.53
N PHE A 227 -15.05 5.32 31.37
CA PHE A 227 -14.49 6.68 31.31
C PHE A 227 -14.94 7.57 32.48
N ARG A 228 -15.44 6.97 33.56
CA ARG A 228 -15.79 7.65 34.79
C ARG A 228 -14.64 7.68 35.82
#